data_445f6f51a7fe31cdda498be453b31bc3
#
_entry.id   445f6f51a7fe31cdda498be453b31bc3
#
_cell.length_a   1.000
_cell.length_b   1.000
_cell.length_c   1.000
_cell.angle_alpha   90.00
_cell.angle_beta   90.00
_cell.angle_gamma   90.00
#
_symmetry.space_group_name_H-M   'P 1'
#
loop_
_entity.id
_entity.type
_entity.pdbx_description
1 polymer ?
#
loop_
_entity_poly.entity_id
_entity_poly.type
_entity_poly.pdbx_seq_one_letter_code
_entity_poly.pdbx_strand_id
1 'polypeptide(L)'
;MSDTKSTFAIYFKALRKEKRITLRAFCEAAGADPGNISRMERGGMIPPQDRDILTRYAQALGLVEGSAEWYQFFDLAAAGRGMIPQDLMEDEALVRQLPAFFRTLRGQKPTEEELRKIVHKIKEG
;
A
#
# COMPACT_ATOMS: atom_id res chain seq x y z
N MET A 1 0.64 -8.02 -17.98
CA MET A 1 1.48 -7.08 -17.25
C MET A 1 0.71 -6.53 -16.06
N SER A 2 1.23 -6.76 -14.87
CA SER A 2 0.55 -6.26 -13.68
C SER A 2 1.04 -4.85 -13.37
N ASP A 3 0.12 -3.98 -12.99
CA ASP A 3 0.46 -2.65 -12.49
C ASP A 3 0.24 -2.63 -10.97
N THR A 4 0.63 -1.53 -10.33
CA THR A 4 0.51 -1.40 -8.88
C THR A 4 -0.93 -1.38 -8.40
N LYS A 5 -1.87 -0.91 -9.24
CA LYS A 5 -3.29 -0.93 -8.90
C LYS A 5 -3.80 -2.36 -8.81
N SER A 6 -3.43 -3.19 -9.79
CA SER A 6 -3.80 -4.60 -9.78
C SER A 6 -3.18 -5.32 -8.59
N THR A 7 -1.96 -4.96 -8.21
CA THR A 7 -1.28 -5.56 -7.07
C THR A 7 -2.06 -5.30 -5.78
N PHE A 8 -2.49 -4.06 -5.55
CA PHE A 8 -3.31 -3.75 -4.37
C PHE A 8 -4.63 -4.49 -4.42
N ALA A 9 -5.30 -4.50 -5.57
CA ALA A 9 -6.59 -5.16 -5.75
C ALA A 9 -6.51 -6.66 -5.44
N ILE A 10 -5.48 -7.31 -5.95
CA ILE A 10 -5.27 -8.74 -5.72
C ILE A 10 -5.00 -9.00 -4.25
N TYR A 11 -4.14 -8.21 -3.64
CA TYR A 11 -3.81 -8.34 -2.23
C TYR A 11 -5.05 -8.15 -1.35
N PHE A 12 -5.81 -7.09 -1.60
CA PHE A 12 -7.01 -6.77 -0.82
C PHE A 12 -8.02 -7.91 -0.84
N LYS A 13 -8.33 -8.40 -2.04
CA LYS A 13 -9.30 -9.47 -2.21
C LYS A 13 -8.82 -10.77 -1.57
N ALA A 14 -7.54 -11.10 -1.75
CA ALA A 14 -6.96 -12.31 -1.17
C ALA A 14 -6.99 -12.24 0.36
N LEU A 15 -6.62 -11.07 0.91
CA LEU A 15 -6.61 -10.86 2.36
C LEU A 15 -8.01 -10.99 2.95
N ARG A 16 -9.00 -10.37 2.30
CA ARG A 16 -10.39 -10.47 2.74
C ARG A 16 -10.87 -11.92 2.77
N LYS A 17 -10.57 -12.67 1.70
CA LYS A 17 -10.98 -14.07 1.60
C LYS A 17 -10.25 -14.95 2.60
N GLU A 18 -8.96 -14.71 2.80
CA GLU A 18 -8.18 -15.46 3.78
C GLU A 18 -8.76 -15.30 5.18
N LYS A 19 -9.21 -14.10 5.51
CA LYS A 19 -9.80 -13.81 6.81
C LYS A 19 -11.28 -14.16 6.88
N ARG A 20 -11.82 -14.72 5.80
CA ARG A 20 -13.22 -15.16 5.72
C ARG A 20 -14.21 -14.04 5.97
N ILE A 21 -13.90 -12.87 5.44
CA ILE A 21 -14.76 -11.70 5.53
C ILE A 21 -15.48 -11.54 4.20
N THR A 22 -16.82 -11.60 4.21
CA THR A 22 -17.58 -11.41 2.98
C THR A 22 -17.51 -9.95 2.54
N LEU A 23 -17.74 -9.71 1.26
CA LEU A 23 -17.78 -8.35 0.75
C LEU A 23 -18.78 -7.49 1.53
N ARG A 24 -19.95 -8.06 1.79
CA ARG A 24 -20.99 -7.36 2.52
C ARG A 24 -20.56 -7.01 3.95
N ALA A 25 -19.98 -7.99 4.65
CA ALA A 25 -19.51 -7.76 6.02
C ALA A 25 -18.43 -6.70 6.06
N PHE A 26 -17.50 -6.74 5.11
CA PHE A 26 -16.46 -5.72 5.02
C PHE A 26 -17.07 -4.33 4.83
N CYS A 27 -17.99 -4.21 3.88
CA CYS A 27 -18.59 -2.91 3.57
C CYS A 27 -19.39 -2.36 4.75
N GLU A 28 -20.09 -3.22 5.49
CA GLU A 28 -20.80 -2.78 6.69
C GLU A 28 -19.83 -2.28 7.76
N ALA A 29 -18.73 -3.00 7.98
CA ALA A 29 -17.74 -2.62 9.00
C ALA A 29 -16.98 -1.36 8.63
N ALA A 30 -16.67 -1.19 7.35
CA ALA A 30 -15.86 -0.08 6.88
C ALA A 30 -16.68 1.15 6.47
N GLY A 31 -18.00 1.01 6.40
CA GLY A 31 -18.85 2.09 5.91
C GLY A 31 -18.62 2.36 4.43
N ALA A 32 -18.38 1.30 3.65
CA ALA A 32 -18.03 1.41 2.23
C ALA A 32 -19.15 0.92 1.34
N ASP A 33 -19.17 1.44 0.11
CA ASP A 33 -20.16 1.03 -0.88
C ASP A 33 -19.73 -0.28 -1.55
N PRO A 34 -20.60 -1.32 -1.54
CA PRO A 34 -20.23 -2.61 -2.13
C PRO A 34 -19.84 -2.54 -3.61
N GLY A 35 -20.51 -1.68 -4.39
CA GLY A 35 -20.17 -1.52 -5.80
C GLY A 35 -18.77 -0.97 -6.00
N ASN A 36 -18.38 0.01 -5.18
CA ASN A 36 -17.05 0.59 -5.25
C ASN A 36 -15.98 -0.40 -4.81
N ILE A 37 -16.22 -1.14 -3.74
CA ILE A 37 -15.25 -2.14 -3.27
C ILE A 37 -15.09 -3.27 -4.28
N SER A 38 -16.21 -3.73 -4.87
CA SER A 38 -16.14 -4.75 -5.91
C SER A 38 -15.31 -4.27 -7.10
N ARG A 39 -15.51 -3.02 -7.51
CA ARG A 39 -14.76 -2.43 -8.62
C ARG A 39 -13.28 -2.31 -8.27
N MET A 40 -12.98 -1.90 -7.05
CA MET A 40 -11.60 -1.80 -6.58
C MET A 40 -10.91 -3.16 -6.58
N GLU A 41 -11.62 -4.22 -6.14
CA GLU A 41 -11.08 -5.57 -6.12
C GLU A 41 -10.81 -6.12 -7.52
N ARG A 42 -11.50 -5.60 -8.52
CA ARG A 42 -11.25 -5.98 -9.92
C ARG A 42 -10.19 -5.14 -10.59
N GLY A 43 -9.58 -4.20 -9.84
CA GLY A 43 -8.57 -3.31 -10.38
C GLY A 43 -9.13 -2.15 -11.19
N GLY A 44 -10.46 -1.91 -11.11
CA GLY A 44 -11.12 -0.83 -11.85
C GLY A 44 -11.09 0.53 -11.18
N MET A 45 -10.57 0.59 -9.97
CA MET A 45 -10.40 1.84 -9.23
C MET A 45 -9.06 1.84 -8.55
N ILE A 46 -8.44 3.02 -8.47
CA ILE A 46 -7.20 3.15 -7.71
C ILE A 46 -7.52 3.09 -6.22
N PRO A 47 -6.55 2.65 -5.39
CA PRO A 47 -6.77 2.60 -3.94
C PRO A 47 -7.07 3.98 -3.37
N PRO A 48 -7.79 4.06 -2.24
CA PRO A 48 -8.02 5.35 -1.59
C PRO A 48 -6.71 5.99 -1.16
N GLN A 49 -6.68 7.32 -1.18
CA GLN A 49 -5.54 8.08 -0.69
C GLN A 49 -5.76 8.51 0.77
N ASP A 50 -6.99 8.75 1.14
CA ASP A 50 -7.35 9.26 2.45
C ASP A 50 -6.96 8.26 3.54
N ARG A 51 -6.13 8.72 4.49
CA ARG A 51 -5.61 7.86 5.55
C ARG A 51 -6.72 7.35 6.47
N ASP A 52 -7.72 8.16 6.74
CA ASP A 52 -8.83 7.73 7.59
C ASP A 52 -9.64 6.62 6.93
N ILE A 53 -9.86 6.72 5.63
CA ILE A 53 -10.56 5.69 4.88
C ILE A 53 -9.74 4.40 4.88
N LEU A 54 -8.44 4.48 4.61
CA LEU A 54 -7.56 3.32 4.63
C LEU A 54 -7.51 2.68 6.01
N THR A 55 -7.48 3.50 7.06
CA THR A 55 -7.48 3.00 8.43
C THR A 55 -8.76 2.22 8.72
N ARG A 56 -9.91 2.74 8.29
CA ARG A 56 -11.18 2.02 8.47
C ARG A 56 -11.18 0.70 7.72
N TYR A 57 -10.62 0.69 6.51
CA TYR A 57 -10.52 -0.54 5.73
C TYR A 57 -9.61 -1.56 6.41
N ALA A 58 -8.45 -1.12 6.90
CA ALA A 58 -7.52 -2.00 7.59
C ALA A 58 -8.17 -2.60 8.85
N GLN A 59 -8.89 -1.77 9.60
CA GLN A 59 -9.59 -2.23 10.80
C GLN A 59 -10.70 -3.21 10.45
N ALA A 60 -11.44 -2.95 9.38
CA ALA A 60 -12.51 -3.84 8.93
C ALA A 60 -11.95 -5.19 8.48
N LEU A 61 -10.70 -5.22 8.01
CA LEU A 61 -10.01 -6.46 7.66
C LEU A 61 -9.38 -7.15 8.87
N GLY A 62 -9.47 -6.53 10.05
CA GLY A 62 -8.92 -7.12 11.26
C GLY A 62 -7.41 -7.01 11.37
N LEU A 63 -6.79 -6.08 10.64
CA LEU A 63 -5.35 -5.89 10.72
C LEU A 63 -4.97 -5.22 12.04
N VAL A 64 -3.87 -5.69 12.61
CA VAL A 64 -3.35 -5.13 13.88
C VAL A 64 -2.46 -3.95 13.57
N GLU A 65 -2.78 -2.79 14.15
CA GLU A 65 -2.00 -1.57 13.94
C GLU A 65 -0.54 -1.81 14.29
N GLY A 66 0.34 -1.40 13.37
CA GLY A 66 1.78 -1.56 13.56
C GLY A 66 2.34 -2.92 13.16
N SER A 67 1.49 -3.86 12.75
CA SER A 67 1.96 -5.17 12.29
C SER A 67 2.51 -5.09 10.87
N ALA A 68 3.22 -6.13 10.45
CA ALA A 68 3.72 -6.20 9.08
C ALA A 68 2.58 -6.15 8.06
N GLU A 69 1.47 -6.83 8.33
CA GLU A 69 0.29 -6.80 7.46
C GLU A 69 -0.30 -5.40 7.35
N TRP A 70 -0.35 -4.67 8.46
CA TRP A 70 -0.84 -3.30 8.50
C TRP A 70 -0.01 -2.41 7.57
N TYR A 71 1.32 -2.44 7.72
CA TYR A 71 2.19 -1.62 6.89
C TYR A 71 2.14 -2.03 5.43
N GLN A 72 2.10 -3.33 5.16
CA GLN A 72 1.99 -3.80 3.78
C GLN A 72 0.72 -3.29 3.11
N PHE A 73 -0.39 -3.25 3.84
CA PHE A 73 -1.64 -2.75 3.32
C PHE A 73 -1.51 -1.28 2.88
N PHE A 74 -0.97 -0.44 3.75
CA PHE A 74 -0.80 0.98 3.44
C PHE A 74 0.24 1.21 2.34
N ASP A 75 1.31 0.42 2.35
CA ASP A 75 2.37 0.56 1.34
C ASP A 75 1.86 0.21 -0.05
N LEU A 76 1.08 -0.85 -0.17
CA LEU A 76 0.51 -1.23 -1.46
C LEU A 76 -0.52 -0.22 -1.95
N ALA A 77 -1.28 0.37 -1.04
CA ALA A 77 -2.23 1.41 -1.40
C ALA A 77 -1.50 2.65 -1.93
N ALA A 78 -0.43 3.06 -1.26
CA ALA A 78 0.38 4.20 -1.71
C ALA A 78 1.02 3.93 -3.06
N ALA A 79 1.60 2.75 -3.23
CA ALA A 79 2.21 2.36 -4.50
C ALA A 79 1.18 2.32 -5.62
N GLY A 80 -0.05 1.86 -5.32
CA GLY A 80 -1.13 1.83 -6.28
C GLY A 80 -1.58 3.20 -6.74
N ARG A 81 -1.29 4.22 -5.97
CA ARG A 81 -1.56 5.60 -6.35
C ARG A 81 -0.31 6.31 -6.89
N GLY A 82 0.83 5.61 -6.94
CA GLY A 82 2.08 6.21 -7.38
C GLY A 82 2.67 7.15 -6.35
N MET A 83 2.45 6.89 -5.08
CA MET A 83 2.88 7.76 -3.99
C MET A 83 3.80 7.03 -3.03
N ILE A 84 4.58 7.81 -2.28
CA ILE A 84 5.36 7.29 -1.16
C ILE A 84 4.45 7.30 0.08
N PRO A 85 4.48 6.25 0.91
CA PRO A 85 3.66 6.24 2.13
C PRO A 85 3.88 7.47 3.00
N GLN A 86 2.81 7.96 3.60
CA GLN A 86 2.84 9.21 4.33
C GLN A 86 3.80 9.20 5.52
N ASP A 87 3.85 8.08 6.24
CA ASP A 87 4.76 7.98 7.40
C ASP A 87 6.23 8.15 7.00
N LEU A 88 6.60 7.68 5.80
CA LEU A 88 7.94 7.87 5.29
C LEU A 88 8.17 9.31 4.84
N MET A 89 7.13 9.96 4.30
CA MET A 89 7.23 11.35 3.87
C MET A 89 7.36 12.33 5.03
N GLU A 90 7.01 11.90 6.23
CA GLU A 90 7.16 12.72 7.43
C GLU A 90 8.59 12.70 7.98
N ASP A 91 9.43 11.81 7.49
CA ASP A 91 10.83 11.72 7.91
C ASP A 91 11.68 12.61 7.00
N GLU A 92 12.13 13.75 7.53
CA GLU A 92 12.89 14.71 6.75
C GLU A 92 14.19 14.15 6.20
N ALA A 93 14.89 13.33 6.98
CA ALA A 93 16.15 12.73 6.54
C ALA A 93 15.90 11.80 5.35
N LEU A 94 14.83 11.02 5.41
CA LEU A 94 14.47 10.12 4.33
C LEU A 94 14.10 10.91 3.07
N VAL A 95 13.25 11.93 3.22
CA VAL A 95 12.80 12.74 2.08
C VAL A 95 13.96 13.38 1.35
N ARG A 96 14.96 13.85 2.09
CA ARG A 96 16.13 14.47 1.47
C ARG A 96 16.93 13.48 0.60
N GLN A 97 16.85 12.18 0.91
CA GLN A 97 17.58 11.15 0.17
C GLN A 97 16.81 10.63 -1.04
N LEU A 98 15.49 10.89 -1.11
CA LEU A 98 14.65 10.34 -2.17
C LEU A 98 15.10 10.74 -3.59
N PRO A 99 15.50 12.01 -3.87
CA PRO A 99 15.94 12.34 -5.22
C PRO A 99 17.12 11.49 -5.70
N ALA A 100 18.09 11.20 -4.81
CA ALA A 100 19.22 10.35 -5.15
C ALA A 100 18.79 8.92 -5.41
N PHE A 101 17.83 8.42 -4.59
CA PHE A 101 17.27 7.09 -4.76
C PHE A 101 16.56 6.96 -6.13
N PHE A 102 15.73 7.93 -6.47
CA PHE A 102 15.02 7.93 -7.75
C PHE A 102 16.00 7.94 -8.94
N ARG A 103 17.06 8.74 -8.83
CA ARG A 103 18.08 8.82 -9.86
C ARG A 103 18.77 7.49 -10.07
N THR A 104 19.10 6.81 -8.97
CA THR A 104 19.71 5.50 -9.01
C THR A 104 18.81 4.48 -9.70
N LEU A 105 17.51 4.48 -9.37
CA LEU A 105 16.55 3.57 -9.98
C LEU A 105 16.45 3.77 -11.50
N ARG A 106 16.45 5.01 -11.96
CA ARG A 106 16.37 5.31 -13.39
C ARG A 106 17.60 4.83 -14.13
N GLY A 107 18.77 4.96 -13.48
CA GLY A 107 20.04 4.69 -14.14
C GLY A 107 20.42 3.22 -14.22
N GLN A 108 20.10 2.44 -13.21
CA GLN A 108 20.70 1.12 -13.06
C GLN A 108 19.73 -0.04 -12.95
N LYS A 109 18.44 0.20 -12.75
CA LYS A 109 17.46 -0.85 -12.52
C LYS A 109 18.01 -1.93 -11.57
N PRO A 110 18.26 -1.57 -10.31
CA PRO A 110 18.96 -2.44 -9.37
C PRO A 110 18.21 -3.75 -9.09
N THR A 111 18.95 -4.76 -8.67
CA THR A 111 18.38 -6.03 -8.22
C THR A 111 17.64 -5.80 -6.90
N GLU A 112 16.87 -6.81 -6.49
CA GLU A 112 16.14 -6.74 -5.23
C GLU A 112 17.09 -6.52 -4.04
N GLU A 113 18.24 -7.20 -4.04
CA GLU A 113 19.24 -7.04 -2.99
C GLU A 113 19.82 -5.64 -2.97
N GLU A 114 20.12 -5.10 -4.15
CA GLU A 114 20.63 -3.73 -4.26
C GLU A 114 19.61 -2.72 -3.77
N LEU A 115 18.32 -2.95 -4.06
CA LEU A 115 17.25 -2.09 -3.57
C LEU A 115 17.17 -2.10 -2.04
N ARG A 116 17.33 -3.26 -1.42
CA ARG A 116 17.33 -3.35 0.04
C ARG A 116 18.48 -2.54 0.64
N LYS A 117 19.65 -2.62 0.04
CA LYS A 117 20.83 -1.87 0.51
C LYS A 117 20.60 -0.36 0.39
N ILE A 118 20.01 0.09 -0.72
CA ILE A 118 19.71 1.50 -0.94
C ILE A 118 18.73 2.00 0.11
N VAL A 119 17.65 1.25 0.34
CA VAL A 119 16.64 1.62 1.31
C VAL A 119 17.23 1.69 2.71
N HIS A 120 18.08 0.71 3.07
CA HIS A 120 18.74 0.71 4.37
C HIS A 120 19.62 1.94 4.55
N LYS A 121 20.40 2.28 3.52
CA LYS A 121 21.27 3.46 3.54
C LYS A 121 20.47 4.76 3.70
N ILE A 122 19.34 4.85 3.01
CA ILE A 122 18.46 6.02 3.12
C ILE A 122 17.97 6.19 4.56
N LYS A 123 17.56 5.09 5.18
CA LYS A 123 17.05 5.13 6.55
C LYS A 123 18.12 5.49 7.56
N GLU A 124 19.36 5.10 7.32
CA GLU A 124 20.47 5.43 8.20
C GLU A 124 20.97 6.86 8.01
N GLY A 125 20.83 7.37 6.81
CA GLY A 125 21.36 8.67 6.43
C GLY A 125 20.51 9.80 6.87
#